data_ea73f967192cf672b2d6796d9f336f48
#
_entry.id   ea73f967192cf672b2d6796d9f336f48
#
_cell.length_a   1.000
_cell.length_b   1.000
_cell.length_c   1.000
_cell.angle_alpha   90.00
_cell.angle_beta   90.00
_cell.angle_gamma   90.00
#
_symmetry.space_group_name_H-M   'P 1'
#
loop_
_entity.id
_entity.type
_entity.pdbx_description
1 polymer ?
#
loop_
_entity_poly.entity_id
_entity_poly.type
_entity_poly.pdbx_seq_one_letter_code
_entity_poly.pdbx_strand_id
1 'polypeptide(L)'
;MQTARLIRITKERCSMETKKYALFVCLCIGFGFLAMSGAVWAADKELEIEKIAVKFEREVERGGYKVVTTQELKGWIDQKKDMLIVDTMPADNFRKQHIPGAVNFLFERPELTQMSDKMRGDFEKLLGPNKDRTVVFYCGFTDCERSHNGAMWATKFGYKNAYRQPGGIKGWLEAGYQVEKSQ
;
A
#
# COMPACT_ATOMS: atom_id res chain seq x y z
N MET A 1 43.67 -10.66 -66.21
CA MET A 1 43.76 -10.96 -64.79
C MET A 1 43.25 -9.84 -63.84
N GLN A 2 42.94 -8.64 -64.32
CA GLN A 2 42.44 -7.53 -63.49
C GLN A 2 40.92 -7.53 -63.24
N THR A 3 40.12 -8.02 -64.18
CA THR A 3 38.64 -8.02 -64.11
C THR A 3 38.06 -8.96 -63.02
N ALA A 4 38.69 -10.12 -62.83
CA ALA A 4 38.24 -11.08 -61.78
C ALA A 4 38.45 -10.58 -60.34
N ARG A 5 39.45 -9.70 -60.16
CA ARG A 5 39.77 -9.14 -58.82
C ARG A 5 38.79 -8.05 -58.41
N LEU A 6 38.32 -7.24 -59.35
CA LEU A 6 37.28 -6.19 -59.12
C LEU A 6 35.94 -6.77 -58.75
N ILE A 7 35.51 -7.85 -59.44
CA ILE A 7 34.22 -8.50 -59.14
C ILE A 7 34.22 -9.14 -57.73
N ARG A 8 35.35 -9.64 -57.27
CA ARG A 8 35.48 -10.21 -55.91
C ARG A 8 35.37 -9.16 -54.81
N ILE A 9 35.98 -7.99 -55.00
CA ILE A 9 35.95 -6.90 -54.03
C ILE A 9 34.55 -6.29 -53.89
N THR A 10 33.80 -6.16 -54.99
CA THR A 10 32.43 -5.65 -54.98
C THR A 10 31.46 -6.64 -54.35
N LYS A 11 31.64 -7.96 -54.53
CA LYS A 11 30.80 -8.99 -53.93
C LYS A 11 31.02 -9.08 -52.39
N GLU A 12 32.25 -8.93 -51.91
CA GLU A 12 32.54 -8.94 -50.47
C GLU A 12 32.04 -7.67 -49.77
N ARG A 13 32.12 -6.51 -50.42
CA ARG A 13 31.62 -5.23 -49.88
C ARG A 13 30.08 -5.22 -49.78
N CYS A 14 29.37 -5.78 -50.75
CA CYS A 14 27.92 -5.91 -50.74
C CYS A 14 27.45 -6.89 -49.64
N SER A 15 28.21 -7.98 -49.40
CA SER A 15 27.89 -8.95 -48.33
C SER A 15 28.09 -8.39 -46.91
N MET A 16 29.06 -7.45 -46.71
CA MET A 16 29.27 -6.83 -45.42
C MET A 16 28.21 -5.76 -45.10
N GLU A 17 27.75 -5.02 -46.08
CA GLU A 17 26.71 -4.01 -45.87
C GLU A 17 25.37 -4.65 -45.50
N THR A 18 24.95 -5.72 -46.19
CA THR A 18 23.71 -6.45 -45.90
C THR A 18 23.70 -7.05 -44.49
N LYS A 19 24.86 -7.48 -43.94
CA LYS A 19 24.97 -7.98 -42.56
C LYS A 19 24.82 -6.85 -41.51
N LYS A 20 25.29 -5.64 -41.82
CA LYS A 20 25.11 -4.49 -40.93
C LYS A 20 23.65 -4.05 -40.84
N TYR A 21 22.93 -4.04 -41.96
CA TYR A 21 21.50 -3.68 -41.93
C TYR A 21 20.63 -4.76 -41.26
N ALA A 22 20.96 -6.07 -41.46
CA ALA A 22 20.27 -7.14 -40.76
C ALA A 22 20.44 -7.08 -39.23
N LEU A 23 21.64 -6.68 -38.75
CA LEU A 23 21.89 -6.53 -37.32
C LEU A 23 21.16 -5.31 -36.75
N PHE A 24 21.04 -4.21 -37.49
CA PHE A 24 20.35 -2.98 -37.07
C PHE A 24 18.83 -3.17 -37.02
N VAL A 25 18.24 -3.91 -37.98
CA VAL A 25 16.81 -4.20 -38.00
C VAL A 25 16.40 -5.13 -36.86
N CYS A 26 17.24 -6.12 -36.50
CA CYS A 26 16.98 -6.98 -35.35
C CYS A 26 17.07 -6.22 -34.00
N LEU A 27 17.97 -5.22 -33.88
CA LEU A 27 18.06 -4.40 -32.66
C LEU A 27 16.85 -3.48 -32.50
N CYS A 28 16.32 -2.94 -33.59
CA CYS A 28 15.13 -2.08 -33.55
C CYS A 28 13.83 -2.84 -33.22
N ILE A 29 13.70 -4.09 -33.69
CA ILE A 29 12.54 -4.93 -33.38
C ILE A 29 12.58 -5.40 -31.91
N GLY A 30 13.75 -5.71 -31.36
CA GLY A 30 13.92 -6.11 -29.97
C GLY A 30 13.62 -4.98 -28.99
N PHE A 31 13.97 -3.74 -29.33
CA PHE A 31 13.72 -2.58 -28.46
C PHE A 31 12.25 -2.10 -28.49
N GLY A 32 11.56 -2.28 -29.61
CA GLY A 32 10.13 -1.94 -29.74
C GLY A 32 9.21 -2.86 -28.92
N PHE A 33 9.58 -4.15 -28.76
CA PHE A 33 8.77 -5.11 -28.01
C PHE A 33 8.90 -4.96 -26.48
N LEU A 34 10.08 -4.48 -25.99
CA LEU A 34 10.25 -4.20 -24.56
C LEU A 34 9.52 -2.93 -24.10
N ALA A 35 9.34 -1.94 -24.99
CA ALA A 35 8.64 -0.71 -24.65
C ALA A 35 7.10 -0.88 -24.55
N MET A 36 6.52 -1.80 -25.34
CA MET A 36 5.07 -2.06 -25.27
C MET A 36 4.67 -2.88 -24.05
N SER A 37 5.54 -3.77 -23.54
CA SER A 37 5.22 -4.52 -22.32
C SER A 37 5.21 -3.63 -21.06
N GLY A 38 6.04 -2.59 -20.98
CA GLY A 38 6.06 -1.64 -19.86
C GLY A 38 4.80 -0.79 -19.76
N ALA A 39 4.19 -0.41 -20.88
CA ALA A 39 2.98 0.42 -20.88
C ALA A 39 1.73 -0.36 -20.43
N VAL A 40 1.62 -1.64 -20.78
CA VAL A 40 0.48 -2.50 -20.36
C VAL A 40 0.52 -2.73 -18.84
N TRP A 41 1.70 -2.95 -18.25
CA TRP A 41 1.86 -3.13 -16.80
C TRP A 41 1.54 -1.86 -16.00
N ALA A 42 1.80 -0.68 -16.57
CA ALA A 42 1.46 0.59 -15.94
C ALA A 42 -0.07 0.84 -15.96
N ALA A 43 -0.75 0.51 -17.06
CA ALA A 43 -2.20 0.67 -17.19
C ALA A 43 -2.99 -0.23 -16.22
N ASP A 44 -2.56 -1.49 -16.04
CA ASP A 44 -3.17 -2.41 -15.07
C ASP A 44 -3.00 -1.92 -13.61
N LYS A 45 -1.92 -1.23 -13.31
CA LYS A 45 -1.64 -0.67 -11.99
C LYS A 45 -2.53 0.53 -11.65
N GLU A 46 -2.76 1.43 -12.58
CA GLU A 46 -3.58 2.63 -12.35
C GLU A 46 -5.04 2.27 -12.09
N LEU A 47 -5.61 1.32 -12.81
CA LEU A 47 -6.98 0.84 -12.55
C LEU A 47 -7.13 0.18 -11.18
N GLU A 48 -6.11 -0.53 -10.71
CA GLU A 48 -6.12 -1.12 -9.37
C GLU A 48 -5.98 -0.05 -8.27
N ILE A 49 -5.12 0.94 -8.48
CA ILE A 49 -4.98 2.10 -7.59
C ILE A 49 -6.30 2.87 -7.52
N GLU A 50 -6.95 3.13 -8.66
CA GLU A 50 -8.26 3.79 -8.73
C GLU A 50 -9.31 3.04 -7.92
N LYS A 51 -9.43 1.72 -8.08
CA LYS A 51 -10.38 0.90 -7.31
C LYS A 51 -10.13 1.01 -5.80
N ILE A 52 -8.88 0.94 -5.37
CA ILE A 52 -8.50 1.08 -3.96
C ILE A 52 -8.85 2.49 -3.46
N ALA A 53 -8.54 3.53 -4.22
CA ALA A 53 -8.82 4.92 -3.85
C ALA A 53 -10.32 5.18 -3.70
N VAL A 54 -11.12 4.78 -4.69
CA VAL A 54 -12.59 4.94 -4.66
C VAL A 54 -13.22 4.12 -3.52
N LYS A 55 -12.76 2.87 -3.31
CA LYS A 55 -13.21 2.06 -2.17
C LYS A 55 -12.90 2.76 -0.85
N PHE A 56 -11.67 3.25 -0.68
CA PHE A 56 -11.23 3.93 0.53
C PHE A 56 -12.04 5.21 0.80
N GLU A 57 -12.31 6.04 -0.21
CA GLU A 57 -13.15 7.23 -0.09
C GLU A 57 -14.54 6.87 0.46
N ARG A 58 -15.19 5.87 -0.15
CA ARG A 58 -16.51 5.39 0.28
C ARG A 58 -16.50 4.83 1.70
N GLU A 59 -15.42 4.16 2.11
CA GLU A 59 -15.24 3.68 3.48
C GLU A 59 -15.13 4.83 4.48
N VAL A 60 -14.38 5.89 4.14
CA VAL A 60 -14.24 7.09 4.98
C VAL A 60 -15.58 7.79 5.13
N GLU A 61 -16.30 7.98 4.03
CA GLU A 61 -17.62 8.62 4.04
C GLU A 61 -18.63 7.85 4.91
N ARG A 62 -18.75 6.53 4.70
CA ARG A 62 -19.66 5.69 5.51
C ARG A 62 -19.25 5.59 6.97
N GLY A 63 -17.94 5.56 7.23
CA GLY A 63 -17.39 5.40 8.57
C GLY A 63 -17.39 6.67 9.41
N GLY A 64 -17.42 7.84 8.78
CA GLY A 64 -17.45 9.16 9.43
C GLY A 64 -16.20 9.47 10.27
N TYR A 65 -15.11 8.72 10.08
CA TYR A 65 -13.83 8.92 10.76
C TYR A 65 -12.90 9.83 9.97
N LYS A 66 -11.85 10.29 10.62
CA LYS A 66 -10.79 11.11 10.00
C LYS A 66 -9.67 10.22 9.45
N VAL A 67 -8.85 10.76 8.57
CA VAL A 67 -7.67 10.09 8.01
C VAL A 67 -6.42 10.76 8.54
N VAL A 68 -5.40 9.96 8.82
CA VAL A 68 -4.06 10.41 9.17
C VAL A 68 -3.04 9.66 8.32
N THR A 69 -2.10 10.38 7.72
CA THR A 69 -1.04 9.76 6.92
C THR A 69 0.00 9.07 7.81
N THR A 70 0.80 8.19 7.21
CA THR A 70 1.92 7.55 7.90
C THR A 70 2.91 8.56 8.48
N GLN A 71 3.20 9.63 7.73
CA GLN A 71 4.14 10.68 8.16
C GLN A 71 3.57 11.55 9.30
N GLU A 72 2.30 11.93 9.22
CA GLU A 72 1.63 12.67 10.30
C GLU A 72 1.57 11.84 11.59
N LEU A 73 1.21 10.55 11.49
CA LEU A 73 1.20 9.66 12.66
C LEU A 73 2.59 9.55 13.28
N LYS A 74 3.65 9.41 12.45
CA LYS A 74 5.03 9.43 12.95
C LYS A 74 5.33 10.73 13.69
N GLY A 75 4.96 11.87 13.12
CA GLY A 75 5.13 13.16 13.77
C GLY A 75 4.39 13.28 15.12
N TRP A 76 3.19 12.71 15.22
CA TRP A 76 2.43 12.67 16.48
C TRP A 76 3.11 11.80 17.55
N ILE A 77 3.68 10.66 17.15
CA ILE A 77 4.46 9.79 18.06
C ILE A 77 5.70 10.53 18.57
N ASP A 78 6.46 11.18 17.67
CA ASP A 78 7.68 11.91 18.03
C ASP A 78 7.40 13.07 18.97
N GLN A 79 6.26 13.75 18.80
CA GLN A 79 5.77 14.81 19.67
C GLN A 79 5.14 14.31 20.97
N LYS A 80 5.10 12.98 21.17
CA LYS A 80 4.45 12.33 22.34
C LYS A 80 3.00 12.78 22.54
N LYS A 81 2.27 12.97 21.43
CA LYS A 81 0.85 13.33 21.48
C LYS A 81 0.08 12.27 22.25
N ASP A 82 -0.79 12.71 23.18
CA ASP A 82 -1.69 11.78 23.87
C ASP A 82 -2.71 11.18 22.89
N MET A 83 -2.56 9.89 22.62
CA MET A 83 -3.42 9.15 21.72
C MET A 83 -3.37 7.64 22.02
N LEU A 84 -4.37 6.93 21.55
CA LEU A 84 -4.38 5.47 21.52
C LEU A 84 -4.14 5.02 20.07
N ILE A 85 -3.15 4.17 19.85
CA ILE A 85 -2.90 3.55 18.55
C ILE A 85 -3.35 2.09 18.64
N VAL A 86 -4.20 1.66 17.73
CA VAL A 86 -4.80 0.32 17.73
C VAL A 86 -4.44 -0.42 16.44
N ASP A 87 -3.70 -1.49 16.59
CA ASP A 87 -3.49 -2.48 15.54
C ASP A 87 -4.68 -3.44 15.48
N THR A 88 -5.32 -3.50 14.32
CA THR A 88 -6.54 -4.29 14.11
C THR A 88 -6.28 -5.65 13.47
N MET A 89 -5.02 -6.07 13.36
CA MET A 89 -4.62 -7.36 12.80
C MET A 89 -4.70 -8.49 13.84
N PRO A 90 -4.61 -9.75 13.38
CA PRO A 90 -4.45 -10.90 14.28
C PRO A 90 -3.23 -10.74 15.21
N ALA A 91 -3.36 -11.25 16.44
CA ALA A 91 -2.32 -11.13 17.48
C ALA A 91 -0.94 -11.62 17.02
N ASP A 92 -0.87 -12.66 16.19
CA ASP A 92 0.39 -13.17 15.65
C ASP A 92 1.11 -12.18 14.74
N ASN A 93 0.35 -11.36 13.99
CA ASN A 93 0.90 -10.29 13.16
C ASN A 93 1.41 -9.16 14.05
N PHE A 94 0.62 -8.74 15.04
CA PHE A 94 1.00 -7.73 16.03
C PHE A 94 2.28 -8.12 16.77
N ARG A 95 2.39 -9.36 17.28
CA ARG A 95 3.60 -9.84 17.97
C ARG A 95 4.85 -9.75 17.10
N LYS A 96 4.73 -10.05 15.81
CA LYS A 96 5.88 -10.00 14.88
C LYS A 96 6.40 -8.59 14.68
N GLN A 97 5.50 -7.63 14.51
CA GLN A 97 5.84 -6.22 14.32
C GLN A 97 4.59 -5.34 14.40
N HIS A 98 4.71 -4.21 15.08
CA HIS A 98 3.65 -3.20 15.18
C HIS A 98 4.22 -1.78 15.28
N ILE A 99 3.38 -0.78 15.06
CA ILE A 99 3.76 0.63 15.21
C ILE A 99 4.04 0.90 16.70
N PRO A 100 5.13 1.62 17.04
CA PRO A 100 5.51 1.88 18.43
C PRO A 100 4.36 2.44 19.28
N GLY A 101 4.18 1.84 20.46
CA GLY A 101 3.13 2.23 21.40
C GLY A 101 1.72 1.75 21.03
N ALA A 102 1.55 0.94 19.97
CA ALA A 102 0.26 0.39 19.62
C ALA A 102 -0.17 -0.74 20.56
N VAL A 103 -1.48 -0.88 20.70
CA VAL A 103 -2.13 -2.03 21.35
C VAL A 103 -2.89 -2.84 20.29
N ASN A 104 -3.11 -4.12 20.56
CA ASN A 104 -3.82 -4.98 19.62
C ASN A 104 -5.29 -5.12 19.97
N PHE A 105 -6.17 -4.96 18.96
CA PHE A 105 -7.59 -5.31 19.05
C PHE A 105 -8.06 -5.81 17.68
N LEU A 106 -8.25 -7.10 17.54
CA LEU A 106 -8.64 -7.73 16.28
C LEU A 106 -10.03 -7.29 15.82
N PHE A 107 -10.10 -6.85 14.57
CA PHE A 107 -11.33 -6.80 13.81
C PHE A 107 -11.27 -7.80 12.66
N GLU A 108 -12.37 -8.48 12.39
CA GLU A 108 -12.48 -9.39 11.25
C GLU A 108 -12.84 -8.63 9.96
N ARG A 109 -12.77 -9.33 8.83
CA ARG A 109 -13.26 -8.87 7.52
C ARG A 109 -14.46 -9.74 7.10
N PRO A 110 -15.36 -9.23 6.28
CA PRO A 110 -15.46 -7.88 5.70
C PRO A 110 -15.92 -6.82 6.70
N GLU A 111 -16.52 -5.72 6.18
CA GLU A 111 -17.09 -4.64 7.00
C GLU A 111 -18.08 -5.20 8.03
N LEU A 112 -17.83 -4.85 9.30
CA LEU A 112 -18.62 -5.37 10.42
C LEU A 112 -19.91 -4.57 10.59
N THR A 113 -21.05 -5.15 10.24
CA THR A 113 -22.37 -4.52 10.35
C THR A 113 -22.94 -4.58 11.76
N GLN A 114 -22.56 -5.60 12.53
CA GLN A 114 -22.99 -5.79 13.92
C GLN A 114 -21.83 -6.23 14.78
N MET A 115 -21.83 -5.83 16.03
CA MET A 115 -20.82 -6.20 17.03
C MET A 115 -21.50 -7.00 18.14
N SER A 116 -20.92 -8.13 18.54
CA SER A 116 -21.41 -8.88 19.70
C SER A 116 -21.26 -8.07 20.97
N ASP A 117 -22.12 -8.32 21.98
CA ASP A 117 -22.05 -7.61 23.27
C ASP A 117 -20.69 -7.74 23.94
N LYS A 118 -20.07 -8.94 23.86
CA LYS A 118 -18.74 -9.16 24.39
C LYS A 118 -17.70 -8.26 23.68
N MET A 119 -17.67 -8.28 22.34
CA MET A 119 -16.73 -7.49 21.56
C MET A 119 -16.94 -6.00 21.80
N ARG A 120 -18.20 -5.55 21.91
CA ARG A 120 -18.56 -4.18 22.25
C ARG A 120 -17.96 -3.78 23.59
N GLY A 121 -18.21 -4.56 24.65
CA GLY A 121 -17.71 -4.27 25.98
C GLY A 121 -16.18 -4.22 26.05
N ASP A 122 -15.51 -5.18 25.40
CA ASP A 122 -14.03 -5.20 25.33
C ASP A 122 -13.49 -3.99 24.56
N PHE A 123 -14.16 -3.58 23.49
CA PHE A 123 -13.73 -2.43 22.68
C PHE A 123 -13.98 -1.10 23.40
N GLU A 124 -15.13 -0.92 24.04
CA GLU A 124 -15.43 0.28 24.87
C GLU A 124 -14.44 0.39 26.05
N LYS A 125 -14.09 -0.73 26.66
CA LYS A 125 -13.09 -0.77 27.72
C LYS A 125 -11.70 -0.35 27.22
N LEU A 126 -11.30 -0.79 26.05
CA LEU A 126 -10.04 -0.39 25.41
C LEU A 126 -9.99 1.11 25.12
N LEU A 127 -11.06 1.64 24.54
CA LEU A 127 -11.15 3.05 24.14
C LEU A 127 -11.23 3.99 25.34
N GLY A 128 -11.81 3.53 26.45
CA GLY A 128 -12.02 4.31 27.67
C GLY A 128 -13.17 5.32 27.58
N PRO A 129 -13.46 6.05 28.66
CA PRO A 129 -14.65 6.92 28.73
C PRO A 129 -14.49 8.28 28.02
N ASN A 130 -13.27 8.72 27.77
CA ASN A 130 -13.01 10.03 27.17
C ASN A 130 -13.30 10.02 25.65
N LYS A 131 -14.43 10.56 25.23
CA LYS A 131 -14.87 10.63 23.84
C LYS A 131 -14.10 11.66 23.00
N ASP A 132 -13.34 12.53 23.60
CA ASP A 132 -12.47 13.50 22.93
C ASP A 132 -11.03 12.96 22.69
N ARG A 133 -10.72 11.78 23.24
CA ARG A 133 -9.42 11.12 23.04
C ARG A 133 -9.14 10.88 21.55
N THR A 134 -7.91 11.16 21.12
CA THR A 134 -7.45 10.77 19.79
C THR A 134 -7.21 9.26 19.76
N VAL A 135 -7.85 8.56 18.81
CA VAL A 135 -7.65 7.12 18.59
C VAL A 135 -7.32 6.88 17.13
N VAL A 136 -6.23 6.17 16.87
CA VAL A 136 -5.77 5.86 15.51
C VAL A 136 -5.84 4.36 15.28
N PHE A 137 -6.52 3.95 14.22
CA PHE A 137 -6.63 2.56 13.80
C PHE A 137 -5.81 2.30 12.56
N TYR A 138 -5.05 1.21 12.56
CA TYR A 138 -4.34 0.75 11.38
C TYR A 138 -4.41 -0.78 11.25
N CYS A 139 -4.05 -1.30 10.07
CA CYS A 139 -3.91 -2.73 9.84
C CYS A 139 -2.71 -3.02 8.91
N GLY A 140 -2.81 -3.97 7.98
CA GLY A 140 -1.69 -4.39 7.14
C GLY A 140 -1.32 -3.40 6.03
N PHE A 141 -2.33 -2.90 5.31
CA PHE A 141 -2.19 -2.11 4.07
C PHE A 141 -3.51 -1.41 3.72
N THR A 142 -3.49 -0.54 2.70
CA THR A 142 -4.61 0.38 2.38
C THR A 142 -5.95 -0.32 2.12
N ASP A 143 -5.96 -1.43 1.39
CA ASP A 143 -7.19 -2.17 1.08
C ASP A 143 -7.66 -3.11 2.21
N CYS A 144 -7.15 -2.96 3.41
CA CYS A 144 -7.53 -3.78 4.57
C CYS A 144 -8.69 -3.15 5.35
N GLU A 145 -9.85 -3.81 5.37
CA GLU A 145 -11.08 -3.31 6.01
C GLU A 145 -11.05 -3.35 7.54
N ARG A 146 -10.10 -4.05 8.18
CA ARG A 146 -10.05 -4.15 9.66
C ARG A 146 -9.93 -2.80 10.34
N SER A 147 -9.04 -1.93 9.84
CA SER A 147 -8.88 -0.58 10.39
C SER A 147 -10.06 0.34 10.10
N HIS A 148 -10.77 0.10 8.98
CA HIS A 148 -12.06 0.73 8.71
C HIS A 148 -13.07 0.37 9.81
N ASN A 149 -13.23 -0.92 10.10
CA ASN A 149 -14.13 -1.40 11.15
C ASN A 149 -13.83 -0.74 12.50
N GLY A 150 -12.57 -0.70 12.92
CA GLY A 150 -12.16 -0.07 14.18
C GLY A 150 -12.52 1.41 14.24
N ALA A 151 -12.15 2.17 13.20
CA ALA A 151 -12.40 3.62 13.15
C ALA A 151 -13.90 3.94 13.07
N MET A 152 -14.66 3.21 12.24
CA MET A 152 -16.11 3.36 12.09
C MET A 152 -16.84 3.08 13.42
N TRP A 153 -16.51 1.99 14.09
CA TRP A 153 -17.18 1.65 15.36
C TRP A 153 -16.78 2.61 16.48
N ALA A 154 -15.57 3.11 16.52
CA ALA A 154 -15.20 4.18 17.44
C ALA A 154 -16.05 5.44 17.20
N THR A 155 -16.25 5.84 15.94
CA THR A 155 -17.13 6.96 15.58
C THR A 155 -18.57 6.71 16.00
N LYS A 156 -19.11 5.51 15.73
CA LYS A 156 -20.47 5.10 16.16
C LYS A 156 -20.63 5.14 17.69
N PHE A 157 -19.56 4.92 18.45
CA PHE A 157 -19.56 5.03 19.91
C PHE A 157 -19.32 6.47 20.42
N GLY A 158 -19.27 7.44 19.52
CA GLY A 158 -19.21 8.87 19.84
C GLY A 158 -17.81 9.43 20.03
N TYR A 159 -16.74 8.68 19.63
CA TYR A 159 -15.38 9.22 19.65
C TYR A 159 -15.18 10.24 18.52
N LYS A 160 -14.97 11.50 18.87
CA LYS A 160 -14.89 12.62 17.91
C LYS A 160 -13.57 12.66 17.14
N ASN A 161 -12.54 12.02 17.67
CA ASN A 161 -11.18 12.01 17.12
C ASN A 161 -10.74 10.58 16.80
N ALA A 162 -11.62 9.81 16.13
CA ALA A 162 -11.29 8.54 15.53
C ALA A 162 -10.61 8.76 14.17
N TYR A 163 -9.45 8.16 13.98
CA TYR A 163 -8.64 8.25 12.78
C TYR A 163 -8.34 6.87 12.21
N ARG A 164 -8.22 6.78 10.90
CA ARG A 164 -7.63 5.63 10.21
C ARG A 164 -6.31 6.04 9.57
N GLN A 165 -5.25 5.26 9.78
CA GLN A 165 -4.00 5.35 9.04
C GLN A 165 -4.04 4.27 7.93
N PRO A 166 -4.22 4.64 6.65
CA PRO A 166 -4.50 3.69 5.57
C PRO A 166 -3.29 2.85 5.15
N GLY A 167 -2.09 3.41 5.16
CA GLY A 167 -0.87 2.69 4.73
C GLY A 167 -0.58 1.43 5.55
N GLY A 168 -1.10 1.37 6.77
CA GLY A 168 -0.91 0.24 7.68
C GLY A 168 0.55 0.03 8.05
N ILE A 169 0.85 -1.15 8.60
CA ILE A 169 2.23 -1.52 8.92
C ILE A 169 3.11 -1.58 7.67
N LYS A 170 2.54 -1.88 6.50
CA LYS A 170 3.30 -1.90 5.25
C LYS A 170 3.81 -0.51 4.89
N GLY A 171 2.95 0.50 4.88
CA GLY A 171 3.36 1.89 4.63
C GLY A 171 4.33 2.43 5.67
N TRP A 172 4.20 2.00 6.94
CA TRP A 172 5.13 2.33 8.01
C TRP A 172 6.55 1.81 7.74
N LEU A 173 6.66 0.55 7.31
CA LEU A 173 7.93 -0.08 6.93
C LEU A 173 8.53 0.50 5.65
N GLU A 174 7.72 0.78 4.64
CA GLU A 174 8.16 1.42 3.40
C GLU A 174 8.73 2.83 3.64
N ALA A 175 8.23 3.54 4.64
CA ALA A 175 8.78 4.81 5.09
C ALA A 175 10.09 4.67 5.90
N GLY A 176 10.56 3.45 6.16
CA GLY A 176 11.78 3.18 6.92
C GLY A 176 11.66 3.41 8.43
N TYR A 177 10.43 3.45 8.97
CA TYR A 177 10.22 3.72 10.39
C TYR A 177 10.39 2.47 11.26
N GLN A 178 10.88 2.68 12.48
CA GLN A 178 11.09 1.60 13.45
C GLN A 178 9.76 0.97 13.88
N VAL A 179 9.81 -0.34 14.15
CA VAL A 179 8.68 -1.10 14.66
C VAL A 179 9.03 -1.71 16.03
N GLU A 180 8.01 -2.01 16.81
CA GLU A 180 8.13 -2.80 18.03
C GLU A 180 7.71 -4.26 17.77
N LYS A 181 8.15 -5.15 18.65
CA LYS A 181 7.78 -6.57 18.70
C LYS A 181 7.34 -6.89 20.12
N SER A 182 6.33 -7.73 20.27
CA SER A 182 5.94 -8.30 21.56
C SER A 182 6.18 -9.79 21.60
N GLN A 183 6.41 -10.28 22.80
CA GLN A 183 6.56 -11.74 23.06
C GLN A 183 5.21 -12.45 23.01
#